data_2f02e909649bc7638dad754f0cae25cd
#
_entry.id   2f02e909649bc7638dad754f0cae25cd
#
_cell.length_a   1.000
_cell.length_b   1.000
_cell.length_c   1.000
_cell.angle_alpha   90.00
_cell.angle_beta   90.00
_cell.angle_gamma   90.00
#
_symmetry.space_group_name_H-M   'P 1'
#
loop_
_entity.id
_entity.type
_entity.pdbx_description
1 polymer ?
#
loop_
_entity_poly.entity_id
_entity_poly.type
_entity_poly.pdbx_seq_one_letter_code
_entity_poly.pdbx_strand_id
1 'polypeptide(L)'
;MEVTNINQLDIANGFYTYADYLLWKFEERLELIKGKIFKMSPAPAITHQRVSRKLSGELYHFFKGKTCELFTAPFDVVLPNAQGKEDSVVQPDLCVVCAPEKLADGKRCVGAPDLVVEILSPHNSMRDLDLKFHLYEEAGVLEYWIVRPESKEINVYVLQESKYYGLPPIVEGKDITSIKFPTLKLNTKDIF
;
A
#
# COMPACT_ATOMS: atom_id res chain seq x y z
N MET A 1 15.14 -23.44 4.28
CA MET A 1 14.73 -23.95 5.62
C MET A 1 13.65 -23.02 6.13
N GLU A 2 12.55 -23.54 6.68
CA GLU A 2 11.50 -22.69 7.26
C GLU A 2 12.01 -21.95 8.50
N VAL A 3 11.59 -20.70 8.63
CA VAL A 3 11.90 -19.83 9.78
C VAL A 3 10.65 -19.73 10.64
N THR A 4 10.70 -20.28 11.83
CA THR A 4 9.54 -20.43 12.73
C THR A 4 9.50 -19.39 13.86
N ASN A 5 10.53 -18.56 13.97
CA ASN A 5 10.61 -17.50 14.98
C ASN A 5 11.38 -16.30 14.41
N ILE A 6 10.86 -15.10 14.63
CA ILE A 6 11.45 -13.85 14.15
C ILE A 6 12.90 -13.64 14.63
N ASN A 7 13.26 -14.18 15.79
CA ASN A 7 14.63 -14.08 16.35
C ASN A 7 15.67 -14.89 15.55
N GLN A 8 15.26 -15.73 14.61
CA GLN A 8 16.14 -16.42 13.67
C GLN A 8 16.58 -15.51 12.51
N LEU A 9 15.95 -14.33 12.37
CA LEU A 9 16.27 -13.34 11.33
C LEU A 9 17.27 -12.31 11.86
N ASP A 10 18.25 -11.97 11.03
CA ASP A 10 19.08 -10.78 11.28
C ASP A 10 18.35 -9.53 10.80
N ILE A 11 17.52 -8.95 11.68
CA ILE A 11 16.71 -7.77 11.35
C ILE A 11 17.59 -6.55 11.08
N ALA A 12 18.75 -6.45 11.72
CA ALA A 12 19.62 -5.27 11.62
C ALA A 12 20.42 -5.26 10.31
N ASN A 13 21.07 -6.38 9.97
CA ASN A 13 22.04 -6.45 8.88
C ASN A 13 21.59 -7.36 7.74
N GLY A 14 20.64 -8.25 7.97
CA GLY A 14 20.15 -9.21 6.98
C GLY A 14 19.67 -8.53 5.69
N PHE A 15 19.69 -9.27 4.61
CA PHE A 15 19.14 -8.88 3.32
C PHE A 15 18.28 -10.04 2.80
N TYR A 16 17.01 -9.79 2.55
CA TYR A 16 16.01 -10.80 2.25
C TYR A 16 15.29 -10.52 0.94
N THR A 17 14.76 -11.58 0.36
CA THR A 17 13.94 -11.55 -0.85
C THR A 17 12.56 -12.11 -0.56
N TYR A 18 11.65 -12.00 -1.52
CA TYR A 18 10.33 -12.64 -1.39
C TYR A 18 10.45 -14.17 -1.24
N ALA A 19 11.43 -14.80 -1.87
CA ALA A 19 11.68 -16.23 -1.69
C ALA A 19 12.03 -16.59 -0.23
N ASP A 20 12.75 -15.72 0.47
CA ASP A 20 13.02 -15.88 1.90
C ASP A 20 11.76 -15.63 2.73
N TYR A 21 11.00 -14.58 2.39
CA TYR A 21 9.73 -14.22 3.05
C TYR A 21 8.72 -15.37 3.04
N LEU A 22 8.62 -16.13 1.97
CA LEU A 22 7.73 -17.30 1.86
C LEU A 22 8.09 -18.44 2.83
N LEU A 23 9.31 -18.46 3.34
CA LEU A 23 9.78 -19.47 4.30
C LEU A 23 9.46 -19.08 5.76
N TRP A 24 8.97 -17.86 6.00
CA TRP A 24 8.66 -17.41 7.35
C TRP A 24 7.30 -17.95 7.80
N LYS A 25 7.30 -18.64 8.95
CA LYS A 25 6.16 -19.36 9.53
C LYS A 25 5.97 -18.95 11.00
N PHE A 26 5.79 -17.66 11.23
CA PHE A 26 5.52 -17.06 12.52
C PHE A 26 4.37 -16.04 12.41
N GLU A 27 3.82 -15.58 13.53
CA GLU A 27 2.61 -14.75 13.57
C GLU A 27 2.87 -13.27 13.28
N GLU A 28 4.10 -12.80 13.50
CA GLU A 28 4.46 -11.40 13.31
C GLU A 28 4.34 -10.99 11.85
N ARG A 29 3.62 -9.89 11.63
CA ARG A 29 3.48 -9.32 10.30
C ARG A 29 4.70 -8.43 10.00
N LEU A 30 5.34 -8.73 8.88
CA LEU A 30 6.54 -8.04 8.42
C LEU A 30 6.36 -7.56 6.99
N GLU A 31 7.02 -6.46 6.67
CA GLU A 31 7.23 -6.00 5.30
C GLU A 31 8.71 -6.06 4.96
N LEU A 32 9.02 -6.20 3.69
CA LEU A 32 10.37 -6.02 3.15
C LEU A 32 10.42 -4.74 2.33
N ILE A 33 11.40 -3.90 2.61
CA ILE A 33 11.68 -2.71 1.79
C ILE A 33 13.17 -2.74 1.43
N LYS A 34 13.46 -2.94 0.16
CA LYS A 34 14.84 -3.05 -0.36
C LYS A 34 15.66 -4.08 0.42
N GLY A 35 15.07 -5.25 0.65
CA GLY A 35 15.68 -6.38 1.37
C GLY A 35 15.79 -6.21 2.89
N LYS A 36 15.32 -5.12 3.46
CA LYS A 36 15.31 -4.89 4.91
C LYS A 36 13.94 -5.18 5.51
N ILE A 37 13.95 -5.74 6.72
CA ILE A 37 12.74 -6.10 7.46
C ILE A 37 12.19 -4.88 8.19
N PHE A 38 10.89 -4.66 8.03
CA PHE A 38 10.12 -3.69 8.81
C PHE A 38 8.99 -4.42 9.52
N LYS A 39 8.91 -4.24 10.85
CA LYS A 39 7.81 -4.76 11.64
C LYS A 39 6.59 -3.88 11.41
N MET A 40 5.48 -4.50 11.04
CA MET A 40 4.22 -3.79 10.94
C MET A 40 3.72 -3.40 12.34
N SER A 41 3.00 -2.29 12.41
CA SER A 41 2.35 -1.86 13.65
C SER A 41 1.37 -2.92 14.17
N PRO A 42 1.15 -3.00 15.49
CA PRO A 42 0.10 -3.84 16.03
C PRO A 42 -1.27 -3.45 15.46
N ALA A 43 -2.31 -4.22 15.83
CA ALA A 43 -3.67 -4.04 15.29
C ALA A 43 -4.08 -2.56 15.20
N PRO A 44 -4.60 -2.11 14.05
CA PRO A 44 -4.91 -0.71 13.81
C PRO A 44 -6.05 -0.21 14.71
N ALA A 45 -6.02 1.08 15.04
CA ALA A 45 -7.04 1.74 15.85
C ALA A 45 -8.45 1.68 15.19
N ILE A 46 -9.50 1.84 15.98
CA ILE A 46 -10.90 1.84 15.50
C ILE A 46 -11.13 2.90 14.41
N THR A 47 -10.52 4.07 14.52
CA THR A 47 -10.60 5.16 13.52
C THR A 47 -10.06 4.71 12.18
N HIS A 48 -8.88 4.09 12.16
CA HIS A 48 -8.29 3.50 10.97
C HIS A 48 -9.22 2.46 10.33
N GLN A 49 -9.75 1.53 11.13
CA GLN A 49 -10.67 0.49 10.63
C GLN A 49 -11.97 1.06 10.04
N ARG A 50 -12.52 2.12 10.65
CA ARG A 50 -13.72 2.79 10.13
C ARG A 50 -13.45 3.42 8.76
N VAL A 51 -12.33 4.14 8.62
CA VAL A 51 -11.92 4.77 7.37
C VAL A 51 -11.62 3.70 6.30
N SER A 52 -10.85 2.66 6.65
CA SER A 52 -10.53 1.55 5.75
C SER A 52 -11.81 0.89 5.20
N ARG A 53 -12.77 0.56 6.07
CA ARG A 53 -14.03 -0.06 5.67
C ARG A 53 -14.87 0.83 4.74
N LYS A 54 -14.98 2.13 5.07
CA LYS A 54 -15.76 3.07 4.26
C LYS A 54 -15.11 3.28 2.89
N LEU A 55 -13.80 3.55 2.87
CA LEU A 55 -13.06 3.80 1.63
C LEU A 55 -13.02 2.55 0.74
N SER A 56 -12.83 1.36 1.32
CA SER A 56 -12.89 0.12 0.55
C SER A 56 -14.28 -0.14 -0.04
N GLY A 57 -15.35 0.19 0.69
CA GLY A 57 -16.72 0.07 0.20
C GLY A 57 -16.99 0.96 -1.00
N GLU A 58 -16.59 2.23 -0.93
CA GLU A 58 -16.75 3.20 -2.01
C GLU A 58 -15.91 2.83 -3.25
N LEU A 59 -14.64 2.47 -3.05
CA LEU A 59 -13.79 2.02 -4.15
C LEU A 59 -14.29 0.71 -4.76
N TYR A 60 -14.75 -0.25 -3.95
CA TYR A 60 -15.35 -1.48 -4.47
C TYR A 60 -16.58 -1.18 -5.33
N HIS A 61 -17.46 -0.31 -4.86
CA HIS A 61 -18.64 0.11 -5.63
C HIS A 61 -18.25 0.73 -6.98
N PHE A 62 -17.23 1.58 -6.98
CA PHE A 62 -16.72 2.20 -8.21
C PHE A 62 -16.11 1.20 -9.18
N PHE A 63 -15.31 0.23 -8.70
CA PHE A 63 -14.63 -0.75 -9.56
C PHE A 63 -15.49 -1.95 -9.93
N LYS A 64 -16.65 -2.15 -9.30
CA LYS A 64 -17.56 -3.26 -9.59
C LYS A 64 -17.94 -3.30 -11.06
N GLY A 65 -17.64 -4.44 -11.71
CA GLY A 65 -17.91 -4.66 -13.14
C GLY A 65 -16.92 -3.97 -14.09
N LYS A 66 -15.81 -3.42 -13.57
CA LYS A 66 -14.67 -2.93 -14.36
C LYS A 66 -13.54 -3.96 -14.37
N THR A 67 -12.51 -3.70 -15.15
CA THR A 67 -11.33 -4.58 -15.27
C THR A 67 -10.37 -4.46 -14.09
N CYS A 68 -10.39 -3.34 -13.38
CA CYS A 68 -9.52 -3.13 -12.22
C CYS A 68 -10.09 -3.80 -10.97
N GLU A 69 -9.24 -4.43 -10.19
CA GLU A 69 -9.59 -5.10 -8.95
C GLU A 69 -9.06 -4.36 -7.73
N LEU A 70 -9.89 -4.27 -6.68
CA LEU A 70 -9.53 -3.69 -5.39
C LEU A 70 -9.12 -4.80 -4.43
N PHE A 71 -7.97 -4.64 -3.79
CA PHE A 71 -7.49 -5.50 -2.70
C PHE A 71 -7.32 -4.70 -1.42
N THR A 72 -7.57 -5.36 -0.29
CA THR A 72 -7.38 -4.82 1.06
C THR A 72 -6.34 -5.64 1.81
N ALA A 73 -5.63 -5.04 2.76
CA ALA A 73 -4.71 -5.78 3.63
C ALA A 73 -5.45 -6.91 4.40
N PRO A 74 -4.79 -8.09 4.62
CA PRO A 74 -3.45 -8.43 4.17
C PRO A 74 -3.42 -8.90 2.71
N PHE A 75 -2.67 -8.25 1.86
CA PHE A 75 -2.46 -8.65 0.47
C PHE A 75 -1.04 -8.27 0.06
N ASP A 76 -0.25 -9.27 -0.33
CA ASP A 76 1.15 -9.04 -0.68
C ASP A 76 1.28 -8.34 -2.04
N VAL A 77 1.97 -7.21 -2.04
CA VAL A 77 2.44 -6.51 -3.23
C VAL A 77 3.95 -6.65 -3.29
N VAL A 78 4.43 -7.41 -4.25
CA VAL A 78 5.85 -7.62 -4.51
C VAL A 78 6.32 -6.61 -5.55
N LEU A 79 7.28 -5.78 -5.18
CA LEU A 79 7.83 -4.73 -6.02
C LEU A 79 9.27 -5.10 -6.40
N PRO A 80 9.51 -5.70 -7.59
CA PRO A 80 10.84 -5.98 -8.07
C PRO A 80 11.62 -4.68 -8.29
N ASN A 81 12.89 -4.67 -7.93
CA ASN A 81 13.79 -3.55 -8.23
C ASN A 81 14.16 -3.48 -9.72
N ALA A 82 14.93 -2.47 -10.11
CA ALA A 82 15.34 -2.26 -11.52
C ALA A 82 16.11 -3.43 -12.13
N GLN A 83 16.67 -4.33 -11.32
CA GLN A 83 17.35 -5.55 -11.75
C GLN A 83 16.43 -6.77 -11.76
N GLY A 84 15.14 -6.59 -11.49
CA GLY A 84 14.14 -7.66 -11.43
C GLY A 84 14.19 -8.49 -10.15
N LYS A 85 14.94 -8.07 -9.12
CA LYS A 85 15.00 -8.78 -7.85
C LYS A 85 13.80 -8.43 -6.97
N GLU A 86 13.10 -9.44 -6.50
CA GLU A 86 11.94 -9.31 -5.59
C GLU A 86 12.40 -9.10 -4.14
N ASP A 87 12.93 -7.92 -3.84
CA ASP A 87 13.46 -7.56 -2.52
C ASP A 87 12.58 -6.57 -1.75
N SER A 88 11.41 -6.27 -2.28
CA SER A 88 10.41 -5.45 -1.59
C SER A 88 9.05 -6.12 -1.64
N VAL A 89 8.45 -6.31 -0.45
CA VAL A 89 7.13 -6.90 -0.23
C VAL A 89 6.40 -6.04 0.79
N VAL A 90 5.31 -5.43 0.37
CA VAL A 90 4.50 -4.55 1.22
C VAL A 90 3.05 -5.00 1.24
N GLN A 91 2.33 -4.62 2.28
CA GLN A 91 0.90 -4.88 2.43
C GLN A 91 0.17 -3.55 2.62
N PRO A 92 -0.08 -2.79 1.55
CA PRO A 92 -0.81 -1.53 1.65
C PRO A 92 -2.22 -1.75 2.18
N ASP A 93 -2.78 -0.78 2.89
CA ASP A 93 -4.15 -0.90 3.42
C ASP A 93 -5.16 -1.17 2.31
N LEU A 94 -5.00 -0.51 1.16
CA LEU A 94 -5.79 -0.74 -0.06
C LEU A 94 -4.88 -0.61 -1.29
N CYS A 95 -5.10 -1.44 -2.30
CA CYS A 95 -4.51 -1.21 -3.61
C CYS A 95 -5.47 -1.58 -4.74
N VAL A 96 -5.29 -0.96 -5.90
CA VAL A 96 -6.05 -1.25 -7.11
C VAL A 96 -5.10 -1.71 -8.20
N VAL A 97 -5.42 -2.84 -8.82
CA VAL A 97 -4.64 -3.45 -9.90
C VAL A 97 -5.51 -3.56 -11.14
N CYS A 98 -5.09 -2.94 -12.24
CA CYS A 98 -5.83 -2.95 -13.51
C CYS A 98 -5.24 -3.90 -14.56
N ALA A 99 -4.02 -4.37 -14.35
CA ALA A 99 -3.29 -5.26 -15.24
C ALA A 99 -3.37 -6.71 -14.72
N PRO A 100 -4.20 -7.60 -15.32
CA PRO A 100 -4.42 -8.96 -14.82
C PRO A 100 -3.15 -9.81 -14.74
N GLU A 101 -2.16 -9.52 -15.59
CA GLU A 101 -0.87 -10.22 -15.59
C GLU A 101 -0.09 -10.04 -14.27
N LYS A 102 -0.32 -8.96 -13.52
CA LYS A 102 0.27 -8.75 -12.20
C LYS A 102 -0.33 -9.66 -11.13
N LEU A 103 -1.46 -10.28 -11.41
CA LEU A 103 -2.20 -11.18 -10.52
C LEU A 103 -2.14 -12.64 -10.97
N ALA A 104 -1.31 -12.97 -11.96
CA ALA A 104 -1.33 -14.25 -12.67
C ALA A 104 -1.09 -15.49 -11.78
N ASP A 105 -0.40 -15.34 -10.64
CA ASP A 105 -0.18 -16.46 -9.71
C ASP A 105 -1.37 -16.72 -8.76
N GLY A 106 -2.37 -15.84 -8.77
CA GLY A 106 -3.58 -15.95 -7.93
C GLY A 106 -3.35 -15.77 -6.43
N LYS A 107 -2.18 -15.25 -6.01
CA LYS A 107 -1.79 -15.14 -4.59
C LYS A 107 -1.38 -13.73 -4.18
N ARG A 108 -0.80 -12.97 -5.09
CA ARG A 108 -0.17 -11.67 -4.83
C ARG A 108 -0.23 -10.76 -6.05
N CYS A 109 0.10 -9.50 -5.87
CA CYS A 109 0.42 -8.60 -6.98
C CYS A 109 1.94 -8.59 -7.21
N VAL A 110 2.38 -8.81 -8.44
CA VAL A 110 3.80 -8.65 -8.83
C VAL A 110 3.94 -7.43 -9.73
N GLY A 111 4.67 -6.44 -9.25
CA GLY A 111 4.80 -5.13 -9.87
C GLY A 111 3.88 -4.07 -9.23
N ALA A 112 4.02 -2.83 -9.68
CA ALA A 112 3.31 -1.69 -9.10
C ALA A 112 1.80 -1.76 -9.34
N PRO A 113 0.94 -1.65 -8.29
CA PRO A 113 -0.48 -1.36 -8.44
C PRO A 113 -0.70 -0.01 -9.15
N ASP A 114 -1.90 0.18 -9.70
CA ASP A 114 -2.30 1.46 -10.31
C ASP A 114 -2.60 2.55 -9.27
N LEU A 115 -3.13 2.13 -8.12
CA LEU A 115 -3.38 2.99 -6.96
C LEU A 115 -2.94 2.24 -5.69
N VAL A 116 -2.27 2.94 -4.80
CA VAL A 116 -2.00 2.50 -3.43
C VAL A 116 -2.59 3.50 -2.45
N VAL A 117 -3.20 3.01 -1.38
CA VAL A 117 -3.72 3.82 -0.28
C VAL A 117 -3.12 3.33 1.03
N GLU A 118 -2.51 4.23 1.78
CA GLU A 118 -2.05 4.02 3.16
C GLU A 118 -2.87 4.90 4.11
N ILE A 119 -3.47 4.29 5.11
CA ILE A 119 -4.29 4.97 6.12
C ILE A 119 -3.45 5.07 7.39
N LEU A 120 -3.10 6.27 7.78
CA LEU A 120 -2.21 6.48 8.90
C LEU A 120 -2.89 6.21 10.24
N SER A 121 -2.13 5.59 11.12
CA SER A 121 -2.43 5.52 12.55
C SER A 121 -1.47 6.41 13.34
N PRO A 122 -1.79 6.81 14.59
CA PRO A 122 -0.92 7.66 15.40
C PRO A 122 0.50 7.12 15.62
N HIS A 123 0.69 5.82 15.38
CA HIS A 123 1.97 5.13 15.59
C HIS A 123 2.83 4.99 14.33
N ASN A 124 2.34 5.43 13.14
CA ASN A 124 3.15 5.42 11.96
C ASN A 124 4.31 6.42 12.11
N SER A 125 5.53 5.94 11.87
CA SER A 125 6.68 6.83 11.89
C SER A 125 6.78 7.63 10.58
N MET A 126 7.28 8.87 10.67
CA MET A 126 7.58 9.66 9.47
C MET A 126 8.60 8.95 8.56
N ARG A 127 9.52 8.19 9.17
CA ARG A 127 10.51 7.40 8.44
C ARG A 127 9.86 6.30 7.59
N ASP A 128 8.86 5.59 8.13
CA ASP A 128 8.19 4.51 7.39
C ASP A 128 7.40 5.08 6.20
N LEU A 129 6.77 6.24 6.40
CA LEU A 129 6.08 6.97 5.33
C LEU A 129 7.03 7.39 4.21
N ASP A 130 8.17 7.95 4.57
CA ASP A 130 9.18 8.38 3.61
C ASP A 130 9.75 7.20 2.82
N LEU A 131 10.04 6.09 3.48
CA LEU A 131 10.51 4.87 2.83
C LEU A 131 9.47 4.30 1.84
N LYS A 132 8.20 4.22 2.24
CA LYS A 132 7.13 3.75 1.36
C LYS A 132 6.85 4.73 0.22
N PHE A 133 6.91 6.04 0.47
CA PHE A 133 6.77 7.06 -0.56
C PHE A 133 7.79 6.85 -1.69
N HIS A 134 9.06 6.75 -1.34
CA HIS A 134 10.11 6.53 -2.33
C HIS A 134 10.04 5.14 -2.97
N LEU A 135 9.66 4.11 -2.23
CA LEU A 135 9.47 2.78 -2.77
C LEU A 135 8.38 2.76 -3.85
N TYR A 136 7.22 3.37 -3.58
CA TYR A 136 6.11 3.41 -4.53
C TYR A 136 6.42 4.29 -5.74
N GLU A 137 7.13 5.40 -5.54
CA GLU A 137 7.63 6.27 -6.62
C GLU A 137 8.56 5.49 -7.57
N GLU A 138 9.59 4.86 -7.01
CA GLU A 138 10.57 4.08 -7.77
C GLU A 138 9.95 2.87 -8.49
N ALA A 139 9.01 2.20 -7.84
CA ALA A 139 8.29 1.06 -8.41
C ALA A 139 7.33 1.44 -9.54
N GLY A 140 6.93 2.70 -9.63
CA GLY A 140 6.03 3.19 -10.67
C GLY A 140 4.55 3.08 -10.33
N VAL A 141 4.17 3.14 -9.04
CA VAL A 141 2.77 3.26 -8.63
C VAL A 141 2.22 4.58 -9.15
N LEU A 142 1.17 4.52 -9.99
CA LEU A 142 0.70 5.70 -10.74
C LEU A 142 0.05 6.75 -9.86
N GLU A 143 -0.68 6.32 -8.81
CA GLU A 143 -1.31 7.22 -7.85
C GLU A 143 -1.16 6.65 -6.43
N TYR A 144 -0.78 7.50 -5.49
CA TYR A 144 -0.57 7.14 -4.09
C TYR A 144 -1.33 8.09 -3.18
N TRP A 145 -2.19 7.54 -2.31
CA TRP A 145 -2.97 8.29 -1.36
C TRP A 145 -2.49 8.04 0.07
N ILE A 146 -2.25 9.12 0.79
CA ILE A 146 -2.02 9.09 2.24
C ILE A 146 -3.26 9.66 2.92
N VAL A 147 -4.00 8.79 3.61
CA VAL A 147 -5.20 9.15 4.35
C VAL A 147 -4.85 9.39 5.80
N ARG A 148 -5.22 10.54 6.33
CA ARG A 148 -4.98 10.97 7.72
C ARG A 148 -6.31 11.06 8.47
N PRO A 149 -6.72 10.01 9.23
CA PRO A 149 -8.01 10.01 9.92
C PRO A 149 -8.14 11.11 10.96
N GLU A 150 -7.06 11.44 11.68
CA GLU A 150 -7.06 12.42 12.75
C GLU A 150 -7.33 13.86 12.24
N SER A 151 -6.68 14.25 11.15
CA SER A 151 -6.87 15.57 10.52
C SER A 151 -7.99 15.57 9.49
N LYS A 152 -8.59 14.39 9.19
CA LYS A 152 -9.59 14.19 8.14
C LYS A 152 -9.12 14.74 6.79
N GLU A 153 -7.93 14.34 6.39
CA GLU A 153 -7.22 14.84 5.22
C GLU A 153 -6.74 13.68 4.35
N ILE A 154 -6.78 13.87 3.05
CA ILE A 154 -6.20 12.95 2.06
C ILE A 154 -5.19 13.73 1.22
N ASN A 155 -3.95 13.24 1.20
CA ASN A 155 -2.93 13.72 0.29
C ASN A 155 -2.82 12.75 -0.89
N VAL A 156 -2.98 13.27 -2.09
CA VAL A 156 -2.90 12.53 -3.35
C VAL A 156 -1.61 12.87 -4.05
N TYR A 157 -0.82 11.86 -4.38
CA TYR A 157 0.41 11.97 -5.16
C TYR A 157 0.23 11.24 -6.49
N VAL A 158 0.62 11.89 -7.58
CA VAL A 158 0.50 11.36 -8.94
C VAL A 158 1.89 11.23 -9.55
N LEU A 159 2.16 10.08 -10.14
CA LEU A 159 3.45 9.83 -10.81
C LEU A 159 3.47 10.51 -12.18
N GLN A 160 4.43 11.40 -12.38
CA GLN A 160 4.72 12.06 -13.65
C GLN A 160 6.24 12.09 -13.86
N GLU A 161 6.71 11.69 -15.02
CA GLU A 161 8.15 11.65 -15.34
C GLU A 161 8.99 10.94 -14.25
N SER A 162 8.45 9.82 -13.72
CA SER A 162 9.07 9.01 -12.65
C SER A 162 9.23 9.73 -11.32
N LYS A 163 8.45 10.79 -11.05
CA LYS A 163 8.42 11.53 -9.79
C LYS A 163 6.99 11.76 -9.31
N TYR A 164 6.82 11.75 -7.99
CA TYR A 164 5.53 12.09 -7.38
C TYR A 164 5.34 13.60 -7.28
N TYR A 165 4.19 14.04 -7.80
CA TYR A 165 3.67 15.39 -7.63
C TYR A 165 2.45 15.35 -6.72
N GLY A 166 2.51 16.10 -5.60
CA GLY A 166 1.39 16.21 -4.67
C GLY A 166 0.31 17.15 -5.21
N LEU A 167 -0.93 16.71 -5.19
CA LEU A 167 -2.09 17.57 -5.41
C LEU A 167 -2.40 18.37 -4.13
N PRO A 168 -3.17 19.47 -4.22
CA PRO A 168 -3.64 20.17 -3.03
C PRO A 168 -4.33 19.19 -2.05
N PRO A 169 -4.05 19.27 -0.74
CA PRO A 169 -4.66 18.42 0.25
C PRO A 169 -6.19 18.48 0.24
N ILE A 170 -6.84 17.34 0.30
CA ILE A 170 -8.30 17.20 0.28
C ILE A 170 -8.79 17.04 1.71
N VAL A 171 -9.50 18.05 2.22
CA VAL A 171 -10.04 18.07 3.59
C VAL A 171 -11.49 17.58 3.64
N GLU A 172 -12.01 17.36 4.86
CA GLU A 172 -13.39 16.92 5.08
C GLU A 172 -14.42 17.77 4.31
N GLY A 173 -15.38 17.11 3.67
CA GLY A 173 -16.44 17.73 2.89
C GLY A 173 -16.09 18.06 1.45
N LYS A 174 -14.89 17.73 0.99
CA LYS A 174 -14.45 17.92 -0.40
C LYS A 174 -14.47 16.61 -1.18
N ASP A 175 -14.63 16.73 -2.49
CA ASP A 175 -14.55 15.58 -3.38
C ASP A 175 -13.10 15.16 -3.59
N ILE A 176 -12.86 13.86 -3.62
CA ILE A 176 -11.55 13.30 -3.95
C ILE A 176 -11.37 13.38 -5.45
N THR A 177 -10.25 13.97 -5.85
CA THR A 177 -9.83 14.04 -7.26
C THR A 177 -8.78 12.97 -7.51
N SER A 178 -9.10 12.02 -8.38
CA SER A 178 -8.13 11.04 -8.89
C SER A 178 -7.77 11.39 -10.34
N ILE A 179 -6.49 11.42 -10.64
CA ILE A 179 -6.00 11.63 -12.02
C ILE A 179 -6.04 10.30 -12.77
N LYS A 180 -5.68 9.20 -12.12
CA LYS A 180 -5.72 7.85 -12.72
C LYS A 180 -7.16 7.42 -13.02
N PHE A 181 -8.11 7.79 -12.18
CA PHE A 181 -9.52 7.44 -12.31
C PHE A 181 -10.42 8.68 -12.34
N PRO A 182 -10.42 9.47 -13.43
CA PRO A 182 -11.07 10.79 -13.48
C PRO A 182 -12.60 10.74 -13.33
N THR A 183 -13.21 9.58 -13.49
CA THR A 183 -14.65 9.38 -13.26
C THR A 183 -14.98 8.93 -11.82
N LEU A 184 -13.97 8.73 -10.98
CA LEU A 184 -14.17 8.43 -9.56
C LEU A 184 -14.72 9.67 -8.86
N LYS A 185 -15.85 9.51 -8.19
CA LYS A 185 -16.52 10.57 -7.42
C LYS A 185 -16.73 10.08 -6.01
N LEU A 186 -15.89 10.49 -5.11
CA LEU A 186 -15.98 10.20 -3.67
C LEU A 186 -15.95 11.51 -2.90
N ASN A 187 -16.84 11.65 -1.92
CA ASN A 187 -16.76 12.78 -0.99
C ASN A 187 -16.12 12.33 0.32
N THR A 188 -15.22 13.13 0.87
CA THR A 188 -14.52 12.81 2.12
C THR A 188 -15.46 12.67 3.32
N LYS A 189 -16.68 13.24 3.30
CA LYS A 189 -17.72 13.01 4.33
C LYS A 189 -18.18 11.56 4.42
N ASP A 190 -18.12 10.83 3.31
CA ASP A 190 -18.51 9.42 3.28
C ASP A 190 -17.41 8.52 3.85
N ILE A 191 -16.20 9.07 4.00
CA ILE A 191 -15.00 8.36 4.45
C ILE A 191 -14.67 8.65 5.92
N PHE A 192 -14.72 9.91 6.35
CA PHE A 192 -14.40 10.32 7.73
C PHE A 192 -15.59 10.36 8.71
#